data_9add3ba7d4866197ee3e1ef7a9a86133
#
_entry.id   9add3ba7d4866197ee3e1ef7a9a86133
#
_cell.length_a   1.000
_cell.length_b   1.000
_cell.length_c   1.000
_cell.angle_alpha   90.00
_cell.angle_beta   90.00
_cell.angle_gamma   90.00
#
_symmetry.space_group_name_H-M   'P 1'
#
loop_
_entity.id
_entity.type
_entity.pdbx_description
1 polymer ?
#
loop_
_entity_poly.entity_id
_entity_poly.type
_entity_poly.pdbx_seq_one_letter_code
_entity_poly.pdbx_strand_id
1 'polypeptide(L)'
;YEISLGLVGSEMCIRDSGYDIDDEVVLYADDNDNGKLEFKSVNDLMQYMQSVDKNTCYMYYSLHFRDEIVGYVILRNPEFLYDHPEQFDIQSALLKKLENLFKQKVLENTNNELKNLYNHDALTGLYNRVACNEMVIPMFAELEDQNVGCTIVFLDVDDFKDINDTYGHKYGDELLKTVARVLDEQKPEGSMVYRFGGDEFIVFIPGDRHDTAEKYIKRVYDIMEQHSLFISHGIIYTKPGSGKSFDDYLVSADTKMYQLKQQHKQKKDSNFLKGVDISSVPMMVDNNIQIMDREGHVCRVFDFLKLNNVNSVRLRIWNEPDKVPESNGYCSLTYVLEMTHVIKKYKMHFLLD
;
A
#
# COMPACT_ATOMS: atom_id res chain seq x y z
N TYR A 1 -24.86 46.38 20.46
CA TYR A 1 -23.61 45.95 21.10
C TYR A 1 -22.98 44.94 20.14
N GLU A 2 -21.86 45.34 19.54
CA GLU A 2 -21.12 44.49 18.59
C GLU A 2 -20.04 43.73 19.32
N ILE A 3 -20.16 42.38 19.34
CA ILE A 3 -19.09 41.49 19.79
C ILE A 3 -18.44 40.95 18.55
N SER A 4 -17.28 41.49 18.18
CA SER A 4 -16.44 40.89 17.13
C SER A 4 -15.52 39.86 17.77
N LEU A 5 -15.81 38.60 17.50
CA LEU A 5 -14.99 37.47 17.93
C LEU A 5 -13.94 37.16 16.84
N GLY A 6 -12.71 37.59 17.08
CA GLY A 6 -11.58 37.17 16.26
C GLY A 6 -10.87 35.97 16.93
N LEU A 7 -10.97 34.81 16.37
CA LEU A 7 -10.14 33.66 16.75
C LEU A 7 -8.89 33.67 15.89
N VAL A 8 -7.75 33.95 16.51
CA VAL A 8 -6.44 33.79 15.90
C VAL A 8 -5.99 32.37 16.25
N GLY A 9 -6.17 31.41 15.33
CA GLY A 9 -5.61 30.09 15.46
C GLY A 9 -4.31 30.00 14.67
N SER A 10 -3.18 29.92 15.33
CA SER A 10 -1.98 29.42 14.67
C SER A 10 -2.07 27.91 14.58
N GLU A 11 -1.91 27.32 13.39
CA GLU A 11 -1.40 25.96 13.30
C GLU A 11 0.02 26.00 13.87
N MET A 12 0.15 25.47 15.06
CA MET A 12 1.37 25.49 15.82
C MET A 12 2.39 24.55 15.22
N CYS A 13 3.25 25.06 14.35
CA CYS A 13 4.59 24.48 14.18
C CYS A 13 5.42 24.85 15.41
N ILE A 14 5.52 23.92 16.36
CA ILE A 14 6.55 23.98 17.39
C ILE A 14 7.87 23.77 16.68
N ARG A 15 8.56 24.87 16.35
CA ARG A 15 10.02 24.88 16.15
C ARG A 15 10.61 25.81 17.17
N ASP A 16 11.58 25.28 17.91
CA ASP A 16 12.43 25.99 18.82
C ASP A 16 12.88 27.34 18.29
N SER A 17 12.77 28.35 19.16
CA SER A 17 13.40 29.67 19.10
C SER A 17 13.09 30.53 17.87
N GLY A 18 12.14 31.42 18.05
CA GLY A 18 11.92 32.58 17.20
C GLY A 18 10.46 32.73 16.80
N TYR A 19 9.79 33.68 17.41
CA TYR A 19 8.45 34.10 16.99
C TYR A 19 8.54 34.70 15.59
N ASP A 20 8.25 33.92 14.57
CA ASP A 20 7.92 34.42 13.25
C ASP A 20 6.40 34.68 13.22
N ILE A 21 6.03 35.95 13.15
CA ILE A 21 4.65 36.46 13.18
C ILE A 21 3.94 36.24 11.82
N ASP A 22 4.57 35.51 10.91
CA ASP A 22 4.11 35.36 9.52
C ASP A 22 3.28 34.07 9.23
N ASP A 23 2.93 33.29 10.24
CA ASP A 23 2.06 32.11 10.02
C ASP A 23 0.60 32.51 9.97
N GLU A 24 -0.13 31.97 8.98
CA GLU A 24 -1.52 32.24 8.60
C GLU A 24 -2.46 32.37 9.80
N VAL A 25 -2.79 33.61 10.13
CA VAL A 25 -3.76 33.95 11.15
C VAL A 25 -5.13 34.13 10.48
N VAL A 26 -6.00 33.14 10.61
CA VAL A 26 -7.39 33.28 10.15
C VAL A 26 -8.20 33.99 11.23
N LEU A 27 -8.55 35.24 10.97
CA LEU A 27 -9.36 36.04 11.86
C LEU A 27 -10.78 36.15 11.32
N TYR A 28 -11.73 35.77 12.15
CA TYR A 28 -13.14 35.99 11.88
C TYR A 28 -13.62 37.19 12.68
N ALA A 29 -13.97 38.28 12.02
CA ALA A 29 -14.72 39.37 12.62
C ALA A 29 -16.17 39.31 12.11
N ASP A 30 -17.13 39.34 13.02
CA ASP A 30 -18.55 39.52 12.71
C ASP A 30 -18.86 41.02 12.95
N ASP A 31 -19.03 41.72 11.85
CA ASP A 31 -19.48 43.13 11.88
C ASP A 31 -20.91 43.11 11.36
N ASN A 32 -21.87 43.48 12.19
CA ASN A 32 -23.30 43.46 11.86
C ASN A 32 -23.66 44.21 10.58
N ASP A 33 -22.78 45.11 10.12
CA ASP A 33 -23.00 45.92 8.91
C ASP A 33 -22.31 45.33 7.65
N ASN A 34 -21.21 44.55 7.79
CA ASN A 34 -20.36 44.12 6.66
C ASN A 34 -20.18 42.62 6.52
N GLY A 35 -20.74 41.79 7.40
CA GLY A 35 -20.59 40.35 7.38
C GLY A 35 -19.22 39.87 7.86
N LYS A 36 -18.88 38.64 7.55
CA LYS A 36 -17.67 37.95 8.00
C LYS A 36 -16.43 38.50 7.27
N LEU A 37 -15.48 39.04 8.03
CA LEU A 37 -14.20 39.51 7.52
C LEU A 37 -13.10 38.48 7.81
N GLU A 38 -12.29 38.19 6.82
CA GLU A 38 -11.12 37.30 6.93
C GLU A 38 -9.83 38.12 6.75
N PHE A 39 -8.87 37.95 7.65
CA PHE A 39 -7.56 38.60 7.61
C PHE A 39 -6.48 37.56 7.50
N LYS A 40 -5.50 37.75 6.61
CA LYS A 40 -4.40 36.79 6.38
C LYS A 40 -3.23 36.97 7.36
N SER A 41 -3.17 38.09 8.04
CA SER A 41 -2.12 38.37 9.03
C SER A 41 -2.62 39.29 10.14
N VAL A 42 -1.92 39.25 11.29
CA VAL A 42 -2.16 40.19 12.40
C VAL A 42 -1.97 41.62 11.94
N ASN A 43 -1.03 41.87 11.03
CA ASN A 43 -0.78 43.20 10.45
C ASN A 43 -1.98 43.71 9.66
N ASP A 44 -2.63 42.86 8.86
CA ASP A 44 -3.83 43.23 8.10
C ASP A 44 -4.97 43.60 9.05
N LEU A 45 -5.15 42.82 10.13
CA LEU A 45 -6.12 43.16 11.19
C LEU A 45 -5.78 44.49 11.86
N MET A 46 -4.52 44.70 12.23
CA MET A 46 -4.10 45.96 12.90
C MET A 46 -4.29 47.17 11.99
N GLN A 47 -4.01 47.05 10.68
CA GLN A 47 -4.29 48.11 9.70
C GLN A 47 -5.80 48.38 9.56
N TYR A 48 -6.62 47.33 9.49
CA TYR A 48 -8.06 47.47 9.50
C TYR A 48 -8.55 48.19 10.75
N MET A 49 -8.11 47.77 11.93
CA MET A 49 -8.47 48.38 13.22
C MET A 49 -8.07 49.87 13.29
N GLN A 50 -6.93 50.23 12.70
CA GLN A 50 -6.49 51.62 12.61
C GLN A 50 -7.30 52.44 11.59
N SER A 51 -7.88 51.80 10.58
CA SER A 51 -8.69 52.45 9.55
C SER A 51 -10.14 52.73 9.98
N VAL A 52 -10.61 51.95 10.95
CA VAL A 52 -11.96 52.11 11.52
C VAL A 52 -11.88 53.10 12.66
N ASP A 53 -12.69 54.12 12.63
CA ASP A 53 -12.86 55.28 13.48
C ASP A 53 -11.85 55.48 14.66
N LYS A 54 -11.26 56.69 14.74
CA LYS A 54 -10.26 57.09 15.75
C LYS A 54 -10.77 57.05 17.20
N ASN A 55 -12.07 56.97 17.43
CA ASN A 55 -12.70 56.91 18.75
C ASN A 55 -13.04 55.48 19.20
N THR A 56 -12.54 54.47 18.54
CA THR A 56 -12.82 53.07 18.85
C THR A 56 -11.88 52.54 19.93
N CYS A 57 -12.43 51.99 21.00
CA CYS A 57 -11.69 51.28 22.05
C CYS A 57 -11.66 49.78 21.76
N TYR A 58 -10.50 49.16 21.90
CA TYR A 58 -10.36 47.74 21.76
C TYR A 58 -9.83 47.11 23.06
N MET A 59 -10.43 46.00 23.45
CA MET A 59 -9.98 45.20 24.59
C MET A 59 -9.51 43.82 24.09
N TYR A 60 -8.35 43.42 24.54
CA TYR A 60 -7.73 42.14 24.13
C TYR A 60 -7.72 41.18 25.31
N TYR A 61 -8.12 39.94 25.04
CA TYR A 61 -8.00 38.81 25.95
C TYR A 61 -7.23 37.71 25.30
N SER A 62 -6.16 37.25 25.93
CA SER A 62 -5.43 36.08 25.48
C SER A 62 -6.13 34.78 25.91
N LEU A 63 -6.29 33.86 24.97
CA LEU A 63 -6.77 32.51 25.25
C LEU A 63 -5.56 31.62 25.52
N HIS A 64 -5.55 30.95 26.63
CA HIS A 64 -4.45 30.08 27.03
C HIS A 64 -4.83 28.59 26.95
N PHE A 65 -3.91 27.78 26.43
CA PHE A 65 -3.98 26.32 26.52
C PHE A 65 -2.68 25.83 27.12
N ARG A 66 -2.76 25.22 28.33
CA ARG A 66 -1.58 24.99 29.18
C ARG A 66 -0.86 26.30 29.47
N ASP A 67 0.42 26.39 29.12
CA ASP A 67 1.24 27.60 29.35
C ASP A 67 1.42 28.44 28.09
N GLU A 68 0.69 28.14 27.02
CA GLU A 68 0.83 28.81 25.71
C GLU A 68 -0.41 29.62 25.37
N ILE A 69 -0.19 30.75 24.68
CA ILE A 69 -1.28 31.60 24.12
C ILE A 69 -1.69 30.95 22.80
N VAL A 70 -2.95 30.50 22.73
CA VAL A 70 -3.51 29.82 21.55
C VAL A 70 -4.39 30.76 20.70
N GLY A 71 -4.61 31.98 21.16
CA GLY A 71 -5.39 32.97 20.45
C GLY A 71 -5.74 34.20 21.28
N TYR A 72 -6.46 35.11 20.66
CA TYR A 72 -6.93 36.34 21.29
C TYR A 72 -8.40 36.54 20.99
N VAL A 73 -9.13 37.09 21.95
CA VAL A 73 -10.46 37.65 21.75
C VAL A 73 -10.33 39.19 21.78
N ILE A 74 -10.84 39.83 20.75
CA ILE A 74 -10.81 41.29 20.63
C ILE A 74 -12.23 41.80 20.68
N LEU A 75 -12.51 42.67 21.65
CA LEU A 75 -13.80 43.33 21.80
C LEU A 75 -13.66 44.77 21.35
N ARG A 76 -14.57 45.21 20.49
CA ARG A 76 -14.65 46.59 19.99
C ARG A 76 -15.70 47.36 20.80
N ASN A 77 -15.35 48.59 21.29
CA ASN A 77 -16.20 49.45 22.05
C ASN A 77 -16.99 48.75 23.18
N PRO A 78 -16.31 48.13 24.15
CA PRO A 78 -16.97 47.42 25.22
C PRO A 78 -17.59 48.39 26.27
N GLU A 79 -18.54 49.24 25.84
CA GLU A 79 -19.20 50.29 26.65
C GLU A 79 -19.85 49.72 27.90
N PHE A 80 -20.35 48.47 27.83
CA PHE A 80 -20.97 47.78 28.93
C PHE A 80 -20.04 47.54 30.14
N LEU A 81 -18.71 47.57 29.93
CA LEU A 81 -17.76 47.40 31.04
C LEU A 81 -17.68 48.58 31.97
N TYR A 82 -18.06 49.78 31.51
CA TYR A 82 -18.03 51.00 32.30
C TYR A 82 -19.31 51.19 33.11
N ASP A 83 -20.43 50.77 32.54
CA ASP A 83 -21.76 51.03 33.16
C ASP A 83 -22.25 49.82 34.00
N HIS A 84 -21.73 48.63 33.77
CA HIS A 84 -22.20 47.40 34.38
C HIS A 84 -21.05 46.47 34.76
N PRO A 85 -20.31 46.72 35.83
CA PRO A 85 -19.20 45.87 36.27
C PRO A 85 -19.59 44.41 36.56
N GLU A 86 -20.87 44.18 36.92
CA GLU A 86 -21.43 42.82 37.08
C GLU A 86 -21.43 42.00 35.78
N GLN A 87 -21.32 42.61 34.61
CA GLN A 87 -21.22 41.91 33.33
C GLN A 87 -19.83 41.34 33.09
N PHE A 88 -18.83 41.71 33.91
CA PHE A 88 -17.49 41.10 33.88
C PHE A 88 -17.54 39.60 34.15
N ASP A 89 -18.46 39.13 34.99
CA ASP A 89 -18.66 37.73 35.28
C ASP A 89 -19.21 36.97 34.07
N ILE A 90 -20.07 37.57 33.28
CA ILE A 90 -20.62 37.01 32.03
C ILE A 90 -19.50 36.84 31.00
N GLN A 91 -18.61 37.84 30.90
CA GLN A 91 -17.47 37.76 29.98
C GLN A 91 -16.46 36.72 30.39
N SER A 92 -16.13 36.66 31.67
CA SER A 92 -15.21 35.61 32.16
C SER A 92 -15.79 34.19 31.92
N ALA A 93 -17.12 34.05 32.07
CA ALA A 93 -17.82 32.81 31.74
C ALA A 93 -17.79 32.51 30.24
N LEU A 94 -17.95 33.53 29.36
CA LEU A 94 -17.87 33.41 27.91
C LEU A 94 -16.45 32.99 27.48
N LEU A 95 -15.44 33.68 27.98
CA LEU A 95 -14.02 33.37 27.69
C LEU A 95 -13.67 31.95 28.12
N LYS A 96 -14.12 31.57 29.32
CA LYS A 96 -13.94 30.18 29.81
C LYS A 96 -14.65 29.16 28.92
N LYS A 97 -15.83 29.49 28.40
CA LYS A 97 -16.56 28.64 27.45
C LYS A 97 -15.82 28.50 26.14
N LEU A 98 -15.29 29.60 25.59
CA LEU A 98 -14.48 29.60 24.35
C LEU A 98 -13.18 28.80 24.53
N GLU A 99 -12.49 28.97 25.65
CA GLU A 99 -11.32 28.18 25.99
C GLU A 99 -11.63 26.67 26.03
N ASN A 100 -12.76 26.30 26.64
CA ASN A 100 -13.18 24.91 26.69
C ASN A 100 -13.53 24.34 25.32
N LEU A 101 -14.21 25.14 24.45
CA LEU A 101 -14.49 24.75 23.06
C LEU A 101 -13.20 24.56 22.27
N PHE A 102 -12.24 25.46 22.44
CA PHE A 102 -10.93 25.33 21.80
C PHE A 102 -10.20 24.06 22.26
N LYS A 103 -10.12 23.81 23.58
CA LYS A 103 -9.54 22.59 24.15
C LYS A 103 -10.22 21.33 23.57
N GLN A 104 -11.55 21.35 23.50
CA GLN A 104 -12.29 20.23 22.92
C GLN A 104 -11.93 20.02 21.45
N LYS A 105 -11.80 21.09 20.65
CA LYS A 105 -11.44 21.02 19.24
C LYS A 105 -10.02 20.49 19.03
N VAL A 106 -9.05 20.98 19.81
CA VAL A 106 -7.68 20.47 19.79
C VAL A 106 -7.64 18.99 20.15
N LEU A 107 -8.36 18.58 21.20
CA LEU A 107 -8.43 17.18 21.62
C LEU A 107 -9.06 16.30 20.54
N GLU A 108 -10.11 16.78 19.87
CA GLU A 108 -10.78 16.06 18.79
C GLU A 108 -9.83 15.89 17.58
N ASN A 109 -9.11 16.94 17.19
CA ASN A 109 -8.11 16.87 16.12
C ASN A 109 -6.99 15.88 16.46
N THR A 110 -6.42 15.98 17.67
CA THR A 110 -5.37 15.06 18.13
C THR A 110 -5.86 13.61 18.16
N ASN A 111 -7.10 13.37 18.60
CA ASN A 111 -7.69 12.04 18.58
C ASN A 111 -7.88 11.51 17.15
N ASN A 112 -8.25 12.37 16.20
CA ASN A 112 -8.39 11.99 14.79
C ASN A 112 -7.02 11.65 14.17
N GLU A 113 -5.98 12.43 14.47
CA GLU A 113 -4.61 12.12 14.04
C GLU A 113 -4.12 10.80 14.64
N LEU A 114 -4.35 10.57 15.94
CA LEU A 114 -4.01 9.32 16.59
C LEU A 114 -4.77 8.13 15.96
N LYS A 115 -6.05 8.28 15.66
CA LYS A 115 -6.84 7.26 14.96
C LYS A 115 -6.29 6.98 13.56
N ASN A 116 -5.89 8.02 12.82
CA ASN A 116 -5.28 7.85 11.52
C ASN A 116 -3.96 7.08 11.61
N LEU A 117 -3.06 7.44 12.53
CA LEU A 117 -1.81 6.73 12.75
C LEU A 117 -2.03 5.28 13.23
N TYR A 118 -3.07 5.04 14.01
CA TYR A 118 -3.42 3.72 14.53
C TYR A 118 -4.02 2.81 13.45
N ASN A 119 -4.80 3.36 12.52
CA ASN A 119 -5.59 2.60 11.55
C ASN A 119 -4.94 2.50 10.17
N HIS A 120 -3.91 3.29 9.88
CA HIS A 120 -3.25 3.29 8.57
C HIS A 120 -1.84 2.73 8.62
N ASP A 121 -1.43 2.13 7.52
CA ASP A 121 -0.05 1.69 7.30
C ASP A 121 0.82 2.88 6.89
N ALA A 122 1.89 3.13 7.64
CA ALA A 122 2.75 4.30 7.46
C ALA A 122 3.48 4.35 6.10
N LEU A 123 3.69 3.20 5.45
CA LEU A 123 4.37 3.13 4.16
C LEU A 123 3.43 3.43 3.01
N THR A 124 2.25 2.80 3.01
CA THR A 124 1.33 2.78 1.88
C THR A 124 0.15 3.74 2.02
N GLY A 125 -0.14 4.21 3.24
CA GLY A 125 -1.32 5.02 3.53
C GLY A 125 -2.66 4.27 3.53
N LEU A 126 -2.68 3.00 3.15
CA LEU A 126 -3.87 2.15 3.24
C LEU A 126 -4.23 1.86 4.69
N TYR A 127 -5.44 1.39 4.92
CA TYR A 127 -5.78 0.80 6.20
C TYR A 127 -4.84 -0.36 6.55
N ASN A 128 -4.47 -0.47 7.82
CA ASN A 128 -3.63 -1.55 8.32
C ASN A 128 -4.47 -2.75 8.81
N ARG A 129 -3.79 -3.79 9.31
CA ARG A 129 -4.43 -4.99 9.84
C ARG A 129 -5.36 -4.72 11.03
N VAL A 130 -5.02 -3.73 11.87
CA VAL A 130 -5.84 -3.37 13.04
C VAL A 130 -7.17 -2.80 12.56
N ALA A 131 -7.12 -1.85 11.62
CA ALA A 131 -8.32 -1.28 11.01
C ALA A 131 -9.17 -2.34 10.29
N CYS A 132 -8.54 -3.33 9.63
CA CYS A 132 -9.26 -4.45 9.03
C CYS A 132 -10.11 -5.17 10.08
N ASN A 133 -9.53 -5.55 11.20
CA ASN A 133 -10.26 -6.24 12.27
C ASN A 133 -11.36 -5.38 12.90
N GLU A 134 -11.08 -4.09 13.15
CA GLU A 134 -12.03 -3.20 13.82
C GLU A 134 -13.19 -2.77 12.91
N MET A 135 -12.97 -2.66 11.61
CA MET A 135 -13.98 -2.16 10.66
C MET A 135 -14.71 -3.29 9.93
N VAL A 136 -13.97 -4.31 9.46
CA VAL A 136 -14.56 -5.35 8.61
C VAL A 136 -15.39 -6.33 9.43
N ILE A 137 -14.93 -6.74 10.62
CA ILE A 137 -15.66 -7.73 11.42
C ILE A 137 -17.07 -7.25 11.79
N PRO A 138 -17.27 -6.01 12.32
CA PRO A 138 -18.62 -5.50 12.58
C PRO A 138 -19.46 -5.35 11.31
N MET A 139 -18.87 -4.87 10.21
CA MET A 139 -19.57 -4.71 8.94
C MET A 139 -19.96 -6.07 8.35
N PHE A 140 -19.10 -7.07 8.45
CA PHE A 140 -19.41 -8.43 8.05
C PHE A 140 -20.59 -9.00 8.84
N ALA A 141 -20.63 -8.80 10.16
CA ALA A 141 -21.74 -9.23 11.00
C ALA A 141 -23.04 -8.53 10.62
N GLU A 142 -23.00 -7.22 10.33
CA GLU A 142 -24.18 -6.49 9.86
C GLU A 142 -24.70 -7.01 8.51
N LEU A 143 -23.82 -7.32 7.57
CA LEU A 143 -24.20 -7.91 6.27
C LEU A 143 -24.80 -9.31 6.45
N GLU A 144 -24.25 -10.13 7.34
CA GLU A 144 -24.82 -11.44 7.70
C GLU A 144 -26.24 -11.30 8.25
N ASP A 145 -26.47 -10.34 9.17
CA ASP A 145 -27.81 -10.08 9.75
C ASP A 145 -28.81 -9.58 8.68
N GLN A 146 -28.34 -8.82 7.70
CA GLN A 146 -29.13 -8.36 6.55
C GLN A 146 -29.31 -9.44 5.47
N ASN A 147 -28.72 -10.62 5.62
CA ASN A 147 -28.67 -11.69 4.63
C ASN A 147 -28.07 -11.23 3.29
N VAL A 148 -27.05 -10.37 3.34
CA VAL A 148 -26.31 -9.84 2.19
C VAL A 148 -24.88 -10.40 2.24
N GLY A 149 -24.39 -10.90 1.10
CA GLY A 149 -23.03 -11.39 0.98
C GLY A 149 -22.02 -10.26 0.83
N CYS A 150 -20.74 -10.64 0.87
CA CYS A 150 -19.63 -9.77 0.50
C CYS A 150 -18.57 -10.56 -0.25
N THR A 151 -17.60 -9.85 -0.81
CA THR A 151 -16.43 -10.46 -1.44
C THR A 151 -15.18 -10.08 -0.70
N ILE A 152 -14.34 -11.06 -0.42
CA ILE A 152 -13.03 -10.91 0.19
C ILE A 152 -11.99 -11.30 -0.85
N VAL A 153 -11.05 -10.41 -1.13
CA VAL A 153 -9.91 -10.68 -1.99
C VAL A 153 -8.64 -10.59 -1.15
N PHE A 154 -7.90 -11.68 -1.08
CA PHE A 154 -6.58 -11.71 -0.48
C PHE A 154 -5.54 -11.64 -1.60
N LEU A 155 -4.55 -10.77 -1.48
CA LEU A 155 -3.52 -10.56 -2.50
C LEU A 155 -2.14 -10.59 -1.85
N ASP A 156 -1.17 -11.04 -2.63
CA ASP A 156 0.25 -11.10 -2.24
C ASP A 156 1.11 -10.72 -3.46
N VAL A 157 2.22 -10.02 -3.23
CA VAL A 157 3.16 -9.66 -4.29
C VAL A 157 4.11 -10.82 -4.55
N ASP A 158 4.11 -11.34 -5.77
CA ASP A 158 4.95 -12.46 -6.15
C ASP A 158 6.44 -12.10 -6.08
N ASP A 159 7.24 -13.02 -5.53
CA ASP A 159 8.71 -12.90 -5.42
C ASP A 159 9.20 -11.62 -4.69
N PHE A 160 8.41 -11.00 -3.82
CA PHE A 160 8.75 -9.73 -3.16
C PHE A 160 10.07 -9.81 -2.37
N LYS A 161 10.34 -10.95 -1.74
CA LYS A 161 11.62 -11.16 -1.05
C LYS A 161 12.80 -11.13 -2.02
N ASP A 162 12.70 -11.82 -3.16
CA ASP A 162 13.76 -11.86 -4.17
C ASP A 162 14.00 -10.46 -4.77
N ILE A 163 12.95 -9.66 -4.91
CA ILE A 163 13.02 -8.26 -5.34
C ILE A 163 13.80 -7.43 -4.31
N ASN A 164 13.48 -7.56 -3.02
CA ASN A 164 14.21 -6.87 -1.95
C ASN A 164 15.69 -7.28 -1.89
N ASP A 165 15.97 -8.58 -2.02
CA ASP A 165 17.32 -9.11 -1.98
C ASP A 165 18.15 -8.66 -3.20
N THR A 166 17.50 -8.42 -4.34
CA THR A 166 18.17 -8.00 -5.60
C THR A 166 18.33 -6.49 -5.72
N TYR A 167 17.28 -5.73 -5.41
CA TYR A 167 17.20 -4.28 -5.68
C TYR A 167 17.22 -3.42 -4.41
N GLY A 168 17.17 -4.06 -3.23
CA GLY A 168 17.16 -3.40 -1.94
C GLY A 168 15.77 -2.98 -1.45
N HIS A 169 15.64 -2.80 -0.13
CA HIS A 169 14.36 -2.51 0.53
C HIS A 169 13.70 -1.21 0.06
N LYS A 170 14.49 -0.17 -0.30
CA LYS A 170 13.91 1.07 -0.84
C LYS A 170 13.13 0.86 -2.13
N TYR A 171 13.61 -0.04 -2.99
CA TYR A 171 12.90 -0.39 -4.21
C TYR A 171 11.62 -1.17 -3.91
N GLY A 172 11.69 -2.13 -2.97
CA GLY A 172 10.53 -2.86 -2.50
C GLY A 172 9.46 -1.95 -1.88
N ASP A 173 9.87 -0.93 -1.11
CA ASP A 173 8.95 0.05 -0.53
C ASP A 173 8.19 0.85 -1.62
N GLU A 174 8.89 1.32 -2.66
CA GLU A 174 8.24 2.03 -3.79
C GLU A 174 7.31 1.10 -4.59
N LEU A 175 7.67 -0.17 -4.70
CA LEU A 175 6.83 -1.19 -5.32
C LEU A 175 5.53 -1.38 -4.50
N LEU A 176 5.63 -1.53 -3.18
CA LEU A 176 4.46 -1.66 -2.30
C LEU A 176 3.55 -0.42 -2.36
N LYS A 177 4.12 0.79 -2.42
CA LYS A 177 3.36 2.03 -2.63
C LYS A 177 2.62 2.01 -3.97
N THR A 178 3.26 1.51 -5.02
CA THR A 178 2.64 1.40 -6.34
C THR A 178 1.48 0.41 -6.33
N VAL A 179 1.67 -0.78 -5.73
CA VAL A 179 0.60 -1.78 -5.55
C VAL A 179 -0.56 -1.18 -4.78
N ALA A 180 -0.29 -0.56 -3.63
CA ALA A 180 -1.29 0.06 -2.78
C ALA A 180 -2.11 1.12 -3.52
N ARG A 181 -1.43 2.01 -4.26
CA ARG A 181 -2.08 3.04 -5.06
C ARG A 181 -3.00 2.45 -6.13
N VAL A 182 -2.54 1.45 -6.88
CA VAL A 182 -3.36 0.81 -7.92
C VAL A 182 -4.57 0.11 -7.30
N LEU A 183 -4.38 -0.61 -6.19
CA LEU A 183 -5.50 -1.26 -5.50
C LEU A 183 -6.54 -0.25 -5.02
N ASP A 184 -6.11 0.88 -4.49
CA ASP A 184 -7.01 1.92 -3.96
C ASP A 184 -7.71 2.71 -5.06
N GLU A 185 -6.99 3.11 -6.12
CA GLU A 185 -7.56 3.87 -7.24
C GLU A 185 -8.57 3.05 -8.06
N GLN A 186 -8.37 1.74 -8.16
CA GLN A 186 -9.23 0.85 -8.97
C GLN A 186 -10.36 0.21 -8.18
N LYS A 187 -10.40 0.36 -6.86
CA LYS A 187 -11.40 -0.30 -6.00
C LYS A 187 -12.82 0.09 -6.37
N PRO A 188 -13.77 -0.83 -6.29
CA PRO A 188 -15.18 -0.53 -6.44
C PRO A 188 -15.66 0.44 -5.36
N GLU A 189 -16.65 1.25 -5.69
CA GLU A 189 -17.25 2.19 -4.74
C GLU A 189 -17.79 1.44 -3.49
N GLY A 190 -17.49 1.99 -2.31
CA GLY A 190 -17.84 1.40 -1.02
C GLY A 190 -16.94 0.24 -0.59
N SER A 191 -15.90 -0.09 -1.35
CA SER A 191 -14.92 -1.11 -1.00
C SER A 191 -13.77 -0.52 -0.19
N MET A 192 -13.13 -1.36 0.61
CA MET A 192 -12.00 -0.98 1.46
C MET A 192 -10.78 -1.83 1.12
N VAL A 193 -9.61 -1.19 1.15
CA VAL A 193 -8.32 -1.82 0.87
C VAL A 193 -7.44 -1.72 2.10
N TYR A 194 -6.82 -2.85 2.46
CA TYR A 194 -5.99 -2.99 3.65
C TYR A 194 -4.62 -3.56 3.29
N ARG A 195 -3.56 -3.06 3.90
CA ARG A 195 -2.29 -3.77 3.95
C ARG A 195 -2.29 -4.66 5.20
N PHE A 196 -2.34 -5.97 4.99
CA PHE A 196 -2.53 -6.92 6.08
C PHE A 196 -1.20 -7.41 6.67
N GLY A 197 -0.16 -7.50 5.86
CA GLY A 197 1.19 -7.91 6.23
C GLY A 197 2.23 -7.24 5.35
N GLY A 198 3.45 -7.74 5.32
CA GLY A 198 4.57 -7.18 4.56
C GLY A 198 4.25 -6.87 3.10
N ASP A 199 3.91 -7.89 2.33
CA ASP A 199 3.53 -7.87 0.91
C ASP A 199 2.08 -8.33 0.68
N GLU A 200 1.29 -8.47 1.75
CA GLU A 200 -0.08 -8.97 1.73
C GLU A 200 -1.10 -7.84 1.82
N PHE A 201 -2.12 -7.91 0.97
CA PHE A 201 -3.22 -6.95 0.92
C PHE A 201 -4.57 -7.66 0.97
N ILE A 202 -5.56 -6.98 1.54
CA ILE A 202 -6.95 -7.44 1.56
C ILE A 202 -7.83 -6.38 0.94
N VAL A 203 -8.76 -6.81 0.08
CA VAL A 203 -9.84 -5.95 -0.41
C VAL A 203 -11.17 -6.53 0.05
N PHE A 204 -11.92 -5.71 0.75
CA PHE A 204 -13.28 -6.04 1.19
C PHE A 204 -14.30 -5.29 0.35
N ILE A 205 -15.18 -6.03 -0.31
CA ILE A 205 -16.22 -5.50 -1.20
C ILE A 205 -17.57 -5.89 -0.62
N PRO A 206 -18.30 -4.97 0.02
CA PRO A 206 -19.62 -5.26 0.58
C PRO A 206 -20.66 -5.48 -0.51
N GLY A 207 -21.63 -6.37 -0.24
CA GLY A 207 -22.72 -6.70 -1.15
C GLY A 207 -22.39 -7.82 -2.15
N ASP A 208 -23.42 -8.37 -2.77
CA ASP A 208 -23.32 -9.45 -3.76
C ASP A 208 -22.83 -8.93 -5.12
N ARG A 209 -21.54 -8.60 -5.19
CA ARG A 209 -20.91 -7.95 -6.35
C ARG A 209 -19.85 -8.83 -7.02
N HIS A 210 -20.17 -10.09 -7.33
CA HIS A 210 -19.24 -11.07 -7.90
C HIS A 210 -18.56 -10.57 -9.18
N ASP A 211 -19.33 -10.14 -10.17
CA ASP A 211 -18.79 -9.62 -11.44
C ASP A 211 -17.93 -8.38 -11.26
N THR A 212 -18.20 -7.57 -10.23
CA THR A 212 -17.44 -6.36 -9.92
C THR A 212 -16.06 -6.72 -9.41
N ALA A 213 -15.95 -7.73 -8.53
CA ALA A 213 -14.68 -8.21 -8.01
C ALA A 213 -13.79 -8.79 -9.11
N GLU A 214 -14.35 -9.62 -10.01
CA GLU A 214 -13.62 -10.18 -11.14
C GLU A 214 -13.08 -9.08 -12.08
N LYS A 215 -13.93 -8.10 -12.44
CA LYS A 215 -13.54 -6.96 -13.28
C LYS A 215 -12.49 -6.08 -12.60
N TYR A 216 -12.59 -5.89 -11.30
CA TYR A 216 -11.62 -5.15 -10.51
C TYR A 216 -10.24 -5.83 -10.56
N ILE A 217 -10.18 -7.10 -10.22
CA ILE A 217 -8.94 -7.85 -10.24
C ILE A 217 -8.31 -7.88 -11.63
N LYS A 218 -9.11 -8.04 -12.68
CA LYS A 218 -8.59 -7.99 -14.05
C LYS A 218 -7.93 -6.65 -14.36
N ARG A 219 -8.57 -5.51 -14.02
CA ARG A 219 -7.98 -4.18 -14.22
C ARG A 219 -6.67 -4.01 -13.43
N VAL A 220 -6.65 -4.50 -12.17
CA VAL A 220 -5.44 -4.47 -11.35
C VAL A 220 -4.31 -5.24 -12.04
N TYR A 221 -4.57 -6.45 -12.53
CA TYR A 221 -3.59 -7.23 -13.28
C TYR A 221 -3.08 -6.51 -14.52
N ASP A 222 -3.96 -5.97 -15.35
CA ASP A 222 -3.60 -5.26 -16.58
C ASP A 222 -2.66 -4.07 -16.30
N ILE A 223 -2.86 -3.37 -15.18
CA ILE A 223 -1.99 -2.26 -14.76
C ILE A 223 -0.68 -2.78 -14.15
N MET A 224 -0.71 -3.81 -13.30
CA MET A 224 0.48 -4.38 -12.69
C MET A 224 1.43 -4.96 -13.75
N GLU A 225 0.90 -5.61 -14.80
CA GLU A 225 1.69 -6.13 -15.91
C GLU A 225 2.46 -5.02 -16.65
N GLN A 226 1.86 -3.83 -16.82
CA GLN A 226 2.54 -2.67 -17.41
C GLN A 226 3.74 -2.21 -16.56
N HIS A 227 3.70 -2.45 -15.26
CA HIS A 227 4.80 -2.18 -14.33
C HIS A 227 5.75 -3.37 -14.14
N SER A 228 5.56 -4.46 -14.88
CA SER A 228 6.31 -5.73 -14.73
C SER A 228 6.19 -6.31 -13.30
N LEU A 229 5.06 -6.07 -12.65
CA LEU A 229 4.72 -6.57 -11.32
C LEU A 229 3.74 -7.73 -11.45
N PHE A 230 3.98 -8.76 -10.65
CA PHE A 230 3.11 -9.92 -10.57
C PHE A 230 2.55 -10.03 -9.17
N ILE A 231 1.26 -10.35 -9.10
CA ILE A 231 0.54 -10.56 -7.86
C ILE A 231 -0.22 -11.87 -7.94
N SER A 232 -0.39 -12.52 -6.80
CA SER A 232 -1.27 -13.67 -6.65
C SER A 232 -2.47 -13.30 -5.81
N HIS A 233 -3.64 -13.83 -6.12
CA HIS A 233 -4.86 -13.51 -5.40
C HIS A 233 -5.75 -14.71 -5.13
N GLY A 234 -6.57 -14.60 -4.09
CA GLY A 234 -7.68 -15.51 -3.81
C GLY A 234 -8.96 -14.72 -3.60
N ILE A 235 -10.00 -15.02 -4.37
CA ILE A 235 -11.32 -14.41 -4.26
C ILE A 235 -12.27 -15.39 -3.59
N ILE A 236 -12.95 -14.93 -2.54
CA ILE A 236 -14.00 -15.65 -1.84
C ILE A 236 -15.25 -14.80 -1.80
N TYR A 237 -16.36 -15.43 -2.16
CA TYR A 237 -17.68 -14.87 -2.02
C TYR A 237 -18.33 -15.48 -0.78
N THR A 238 -18.76 -14.62 0.14
CA THR A 238 -19.41 -15.11 1.35
C THR A 238 -20.86 -15.51 1.08
N LYS A 239 -21.33 -16.47 1.84
CA LYS A 239 -22.73 -16.93 1.78
C LYS A 239 -23.37 -16.67 3.15
N PRO A 240 -24.26 -15.69 3.27
CA PRO A 240 -24.97 -15.42 4.50
C PRO A 240 -25.66 -16.68 5.05
N GLY A 241 -25.68 -16.82 6.36
CA GLY A 241 -26.27 -17.96 7.03
C GLY A 241 -25.45 -19.27 6.94
N SER A 242 -24.21 -19.21 6.45
CA SER A 242 -23.31 -20.39 6.38
C SER A 242 -22.73 -20.80 7.76
N GLY A 243 -22.83 -19.92 8.74
CA GLY A 243 -22.22 -20.10 10.07
C GLY A 243 -20.69 -19.93 10.10
N LYS A 244 -20.09 -19.45 9.01
CA LYS A 244 -18.66 -19.18 8.92
C LYS A 244 -18.35 -17.77 9.41
N SER A 245 -17.27 -17.64 10.18
CA SER A 245 -16.73 -16.34 10.57
C SER A 245 -16.01 -15.63 9.43
N PHE A 246 -15.72 -14.34 9.59
CA PHE A 246 -14.86 -13.60 8.67
C PHE A 246 -13.48 -14.26 8.53
N ASP A 247 -12.89 -14.74 9.63
CA ASP A 247 -11.60 -15.41 9.64
C ASP A 247 -11.61 -16.72 8.83
N ASP A 248 -12.70 -17.50 8.88
CA ASP A 248 -12.83 -18.73 8.07
C ASP A 248 -12.80 -18.42 6.57
N TYR A 249 -13.45 -17.32 6.17
CA TYR A 249 -13.42 -16.87 4.79
C TYR A 249 -12.07 -16.30 4.39
N LEU A 250 -11.41 -15.58 5.30
CA LEU A 250 -10.07 -15.04 5.08
C LEU A 250 -9.04 -16.15 4.86
N VAL A 251 -9.05 -17.19 5.70
CA VAL A 251 -8.22 -18.40 5.52
C VAL A 251 -8.51 -19.09 4.18
N SER A 252 -9.77 -19.11 3.77
CA SER A 252 -10.16 -19.69 2.48
C SER A 252 -9.63 -18.85 1.30
N ALA A 253 -9.61 -17.52 1.42
CA ALA A 253 -9.06 -16.60 0.42
C ALA A 253 -7.53 -16.73 0.33
N ASP A 254 -6.84 -16.77 1.46
CA ASP A 254 -5.39 -17.01 1.54
C ASP A 254 -5.01 -18.36 0.88
N THR A 255 -5.75 -19.42 1.19
CA THR A 255 -5.51 -20.75 0.57
C THR A 255 -5.59 -20.70 -0.96
N LYS A 256 -6.58 -19.99 -1.52
CA LYS A 256 -6.70 -19.81 -2.99
C LYS A 256 -5.57 -18.98 -3.56
N MET A 257 -5.20 -17.90 -2.89
CA MET A 257 -4.07 -17.04 -3.27
C MET A 257 -2.78 -17.86 -3.32
N TYR A 258 -2.51 -18.66 -2.28
CA TYR A 258 -1.34 -19.51 -2.22
C TYR A 258 -1.29 -20.57 -3.35
N GLN A 259 -2.44 -21.17 -3.70
CA GLN A 259 -2.53 -22.09 -4.84
C GLN A 259 -2.16 -21.41 -6.16
N LEU A 260 -2.66 -20.17 -6.39
CA LEU A 260 -2.31 -19.39 -7.57
C LEU A 260 -0.80 -19.03 -7.57
N LYS A 261 -0.25 -18.62 -6.44
CA LYS A 261 1.18 -18.33 -6.26
C LYS A 261 2.05 -19.52 -6.61
N GLN A 262 1.65 -20.71 -6.21
CA GLN A 262 2.34 -21.96 -6.58
C GLN A 262 2.28 -22.23 -8.09
N GLN A 263 1.15 -21.96 -8.74
CA GLN A 263 1.03 -22.11 -10.19
C GLN A 263 1.93 -21.12 -10.94
N HIS A 264 2.00 -19.86 -10.49
CA HIS A 264 2.90 -18.86 -11.06
C HIS A 264 4.36 -19.30 -10.94
N LYS A 265 4.77 -19.79 -9.78
CA LYS A 265 6.12 -20.30 -9.55
C LYS A 265 6.45 -21.49 -10.43
N GLN A 266 5.55 -22.48 -10.53
CA GLN A 266 5.75 -23.64 -11.39
C GLN A 266 5.84 -23.23 -12.87
N LYS A 267 5.04 -22.27 -13.33
CA LYS A 267 5.09 -21.73 -14.69
C LYS A 267 6.41 -21.00 -14.95
N LYS A 268 6.88 -20.22 -13.99
CA LYS A 268 8.18 -19.54 -14.06
C LYS A 268 9.32 -20.54 -14.12
N ASP A 269 9.31 -21.54 -13.24
CA ASP A 269 10.31 -22.59 -13.20
C ASP A 269 10.31 -23.45 -14.49
N SER A 270 9.14 -23.68 -15.10
CA SER A 270 9.04 -24.42 -16.36
C SER A 270 9.60 -23.63 -17.56
N ASN A 271 9.55 -22.29 -17.50
CA ASN A 271 10.11 -21.42 -18.54
C ASN A 271 11.60 -21.12 -18.31
N PHE A 272 12.14 -21.38 -17.12
CA PHE A 272 13.55 -21.19 -16.84
C PHE A 272 14.36 -22.30 -17.50
N LEU A 273 15.28 -21.94 -18.43
CA LEU A 273 16.14 -22.88 -19.11
C LEU A 273 17.31 -23.30 -18.20
N LYS A 274 17.15 -24.40 -17.49
CA LYS A 274 18.20 -25.04 -16.72
C LYS A 274 18.97 -26.00 -17.64
N GLY A 275 20.07 -25.50 -18.20
CA GLY A 275 20.78 -26.15 -19.27
C GLY A 275 22.10 -26.81 -18.85
N VAL A 276 22.50 -27.80 -19.60
CA VAL A 276 23.80 -28.45 -19.50
C VAL A 276 24.34 -28.78 -20.90
N ASP A 277 25.66 -28.67 -21.11
CA ASP A 277 26.32 -29.08 -22.35
C ASP A 277 26.51 -30.63 -22.31
N ILE A 278 25.92 -31.29 -23.32
CA ILE A 278 26.00 -32.76 -23.44
C ILE A 278 26.79 -33.19 -24.68
N SER A 279 27.55 -32.28 -25.30
CA SER A 279 28.32 -32.55 -26.51
C SER A 279 29.37 -33.64 -26.35
N SER A 280 29.84 -33.86 -25.12
CA SER A 280 30.83 -34.93 -24.79
C SER A 280 30.21 -36.29 -24.47
N VAL A 281 28.87 -36.36 -24.40
CA VAL A 281 28.20 -37.62 -24.03
C VAL A 281 28.54 -38.81 -24.98
N PRO A 282 28.63 -38.65 -26.31
CA PRO A 282 29.02 -39.74 -27.20
C PRO A 282 30.41 -40.29 -26.87
N MET A 283 31.36 -39.39 -26.67
CA MET A 283 32.73 -39.80 -26.29
C MET A 283 32.74 -40.55 -24.97
N MET A 284 31.89 -40.16 -24.01
CA MET A 284 31.78 -40.91 -22.73
C MET A 284 31.21 -42.30 -22.94
N VAL A 285 30.19 -42.45 -23.80
CA VAL A 285 29.57 -43.74 -24.10
C VAL A 285 30.56 -44.67 -24.80
N ASP A 286 31.29 -44.20 -25.80
CA ASP A 286 32.27 -44.97 -26.56
C ASP A 286 33.47 -45.42 -25.71
N ASN A 287 33.79 -44.63 -24.68
CA ASN A 287 34.84 -44.97 -23.72
C ASN A 287 34.31 -45.77 -22.50
N ASN A 288 33.07 -46.26 -22.55
CA ASN A 288 32.42 -47.01 -21.45
C ASN A 288 32.37 -46.25 -20.12
N ILE A 289 32.30 -44.89 -20.16
CA ILE A 289 32.14 -44.07 -18.98
C ILE A 289 30.67 -44.12 -18.57
N GLN A 290 30.41 -44.67 -17.40
CA GLN A 290 29.05 -44.77 -16.85
C GLN A 290 28.71 -43.53 -16.02
N ILE A 291 27.50 -43.00 -16.21
CA ILE A 291 26.95 -41.96 -15.36
C ILE A 291 26.24 -42.64 -14.19
N MET A 292 26.55 -42.22 -12.98
CA MET A 292 25.96 -42.74 -11.75
C MET A 292 25.20 -41.64 -11.02
N ASP A 293 24.11 -42.01 -10.36
CA ASP A 293 23.41 -41.14 -9.44
C ASP A 293 24.18 -40.96 -8.12
N ARG A 294 23.63 -40.22 -7.18
CA ARG A 294 24.26 -39.98 -5.87
C ARG A 294 24.37 -41.24 -5.00
N GLU A 295 23.60 -42.27 -5.33
CA GLU A 295 23.53 -43.53 -4.61
C GLU A 295 24.44 -44.58 -5.27
N GLY A 296 25.08 -44.23 -6.37
CA GLY A 296 26.03 -45.11 -7.10
C GLY A 296 25.36 -46.02 -8.11
N HIS A 297 24.09 -45.82 -8.46
CA HIS A 297 23.42 -46.61 -9.48
C HIS A 297 23.70 -46.03 -10.87
N VAL A 298 23.96 -46.91 -11.83
CA VAL A 298 24.15 -46.51 -13.23
C VAL A 298 22.82 -46.01 -13.80
N CYS A 299 22.83 -44.80 -14.32
CA CYS A 299 21.67 -44.21 -14.93
C CYS A 299 21.94 -43.69 -16.35
N ARG A 300 20.87 -43.56 -17.17
CA ARG A 300 20.97 -42.95 -18.48
C ARG A 300 21.10 -41.42 -18.30
N VAL A 301 21.91 -40.79 -19.13
CA VAL A 301 22.15 -39.31 -19.08
C VAL A 301 20.86 -38.52 -18.98
N PHE A 302 19.91 -38.78 -19.86
CA PHE A 302 18.66 -37.99 -19.90
C PHE A 302 17.75 -38.28 -18.71
N ASP A 303 17.75 -39.50 -18.15
CA ASP A 303 17.02 -39.80 -16.91
C ASP A 303 17.64 -39.05 -15.73
N PHE A 304 18.97 -39.03 -15.64
CA PHE A 304 19.70 -38.26 -14.64
C PHE A 304 19.43 -36.75 -14.75
N LEU A 305 19.43 -36.20 -15.98
CA LEU A 305 19.14 -34.78 -16.21
C LEU A 305 17.72 -34.42 -15.80
N LYS A 306 16.74 -35.30 -16.11
CA LYS A 306 15.33 -35.10 -15.70
C LYS A 306 15.17 -35.13 -14.19
N LEU A 307 15.77 -36.10 -13.50
CA LEU A 307 15.74 -36.20 -12.04
C LEU A 307 16.34 -34.97 -11.35
N ASN A 308 17.28 -34.27 -12.01
CA ASN A 308 17.87 -33.02 -11.51
C ASN A 308 17.22 -31.77 -12.07
N ASN A 309 15.98 -31.86 -12.60
CA ASN A 309 15.20 -30.74 -13.14
C ASN A 309 15.91 -29.97 -14.26
N VAL A 310 16.78 -30.59 -15.03
CA VAL A 310 17.36 -30.04 -16.24
C VAL A 310 16.31 -30.11 -17.36
N ASN A 311 16.03 -29.00 -17.99
CA ASN A 311 15.01 -28.87 -19.04
C ASN A 311 15.58 -28.40 -20.38
N SER A 312 16.88 -28.12 -20.44
CA SER A 312 17.57 -27.63 -21.65
C SER A 312 18.92 -28.27 -21.76
N VAL A 313 19.35 -28.55 -22.98
CA VAL A 313 20.67 -29.09 -23.29
C VAL A 313 21.31 -28.30 -24.41
N ARG A 314 22.64 -28.18 -24.35
CA ARG A 314 23.46 -27.61 -25.42
C ARG A 314 24.14 -28.73 -26.18
N LEU A 315 24.13 -28.63 -27.52
CA LEU A 315 24.86 -29.48 -28.41
C LEU A 315 25.77 -28.65 -29.30
N ARG A 316 27.03 -29.08 -29.49
CA ARG A 316 27.90 -28.50 -30.51
C ARG A 316 27.73 -29.27 -31.79
N ILE A 317 27.88 -28.56 -32.90
CA ILE A 317 27.97 -29.12 -34.21
C ILE A 317 29.29 -28.70 -34.88
N TRP A 318 30.03 -29.65 -35.41
CA TRP A 318 31.26 -29.37 -36.14
C TRP A 318 31.05 -29.67 -37.59
N ASN A 319 31.50 -28.75 -38.45
CA ASN A 319 31.65 -29.02 -39.85
C ASN A 319 32.94 -29.80 -40.05
N GLU A 320 32.85 -31.03 -40.60
CA GLU A 320 33.98 -31.96 -40.76
C GLU A 320 34.68 -32.29 -39.40
N PRO A 321 33.98 -32.94 -38.48
CA PRO A 321 34.49 -33.20 -37.14
C PRO A 321 35.81 -34.02 -37.11
N ASP A 322 36.01 -34.86 -38.10
CA ASP A 322 37.24 -35.66 -38.23
C ASP A 322 38.50 -34.81 -38.49
N LYS A 323 38.33 -33.56 -38.90
CA LYS A 323 39.42 -32.62 -39.15
C LYS A 323 39.69 -31.67 -38.00
N VAL A 324 38.84 -31.68 -36.98
CA VAL A 324 38.91 -30.76 -35.84
C VAL A 324 39.44 -31.56 -34.61
N PRO A 325 40.66 -31.29 -34.13
CA PRO A 325 41.26 -32.05 -33.01
C PRO A 325 40.38 -32.06 -31.77
N GLU A 326 39.70 -30.92 -31.47
CA GLU A 326 38.85 -30.76 -30.27
C GLU A 326 37.56 -31.59 -30.34
N SER A 327 37.11 -31.96 -31.56
CA SER A 327 35.90 -32.77 -31.75
C SER A 327 36.17 -34.26 -31.56
N ASN A 328 37.41 -34.69 -31.83
CA ASN A 328 37.80 -36.08 -31.84
C ASN A 328 36.84 -36.97 -32.68
N GLY A 329 36.29 -36.43 -33.76
CA GLY A 329 35.33 -37.09 -34.66
C GLY A 329 33.87 -37.06 -34.17
N TYR A 330 33.61 -36.49 -32.98
CA TYR A 330 32.25 -36.40 -32.42
C TYR A 330 31.53 -35.12 -32.85
N CYS A 331 30.24 -35.04 -32.54
CA CYS A 331 29.40 -33.90 -32.84
C CYS A 331 29.18 -33.61 -34.34
N SER A 332 29.13 -34.67 -35.14
CA SER A 332 28.71 -34.55 -36.54
C SER A 332 27.23 -34.18 -36.66
N LEU A 333 26.83 -33.68 -37.83
CA LEU A 333 25.42 -33.38 -38.12
C LEU A 333 24.52 -34.61 -37.90
N THR A 334 24.95 -35.78 -38.29
CA THR A 334 24.20 -37.04 -38.12
C THR A 334 23.95 -37.29 -36.64
N TYR A 335 25.00 -37.20 -35.82
CA TYR A 335 24.88 -37.38 -34.38
C TYR A 335 23.92 -36.33 -33.73
N VAL A 336 24.04 -35.07 -34.08
CA VAL A 336 23.17 -34.01 -33.57
C VAL A 336 21.72 -34.29 -33.93
N LEU A 337 21.43 -34.74 -35.15
CA LEU A 337 20.08 -35.14 -35.56
C LEU A 337 19.53 -36.33 -34.74
N GLU A 338 20.33 -37.34 -34.46
CA GLU A 338 19.92 -38.46 -33.60
C GLU A 338 19.60 -37.98 -32.19
N MET A 339 20.48 -37.16 -31.61
CA MET A 339 20.28 -36.61 -30.29
C MET A 339 19.03 -35.71 -30.19
N THR A 340 18.68 -34.96 -31.23
CA THR A 340 17.45 -34.13 -31.22
C THR A 340 16.19 -34.97 -31.07
N HIS A 341 16.17 -36.19 -31.63
CA HIS A 341 15.05 -37.13 -31.44
C HIS A 341 14.92 -37.58 -29.97
N VAL A 342 16.05 -37.86 -29.33
CA VAL A 342 16.07 -38.20 -27.90
C VAL A 342 15.64 -37.02 -27.04
N ILE A 343 16.20 -35.84 -27.29
CA ILE A 343 15.85 -34.59 -26.57
C ILE A 343 14.36 -34.32 -26.66
N LYS A 344 13.77 -34.45 -27.85
CA LYS A 344 12.32 -34.28 -28.08
C LYS A 344 11.49 -35.27 -27.29
N LYS A 345 11.92 -36.53 -27.21
CA LYS A 345 11.25 -37.58 -26.40
C LYS A 345 11.22 -37.22 -24.92
N TYR A 346 12.30 -36.62 -24.41
CA TYR A 346 12.38 -36.15 -23.03
C TYR A 346 11.74 -34.75 -22.79
N LYS A 347 11.17 -34.13 -23.85
CA LYS A 347 10.55 -32.81 -23.81
C LYS A 347 11.50 -31.75 -23.24
N MET A 348 12.74 -31.77 -23.68
CA MET A 348 13.75 -30.76 -23.32
C MET A 348 13.94 -29.75 -24.44
N HIS A 349 14.30 -28.54 -24.07
CA HIS A 349 14.80 -27.52 -25.02
C HIS A 349 16.23 -27.87 -25.41
N PHE A 350 16.68 -27.44 -26.60
CA PHE A 350 18.08 -27.54 -26.95
C PHE A 350 18.60 -26.26 -27.60
N LEU A 351 19.86 -25.98 -27.37
CA LEU A 351 20.65 -24.95 -28.00
C LEU A 351 21.67 -25.62 -28.89
N LEU A 352 21.77 -25.25 -30.15
CA LEU A 352 22.80 -25.68 -31.09
C LEU A 352 23.87 -24.57 -31.19
N ASP A 353 25.14 -24.98 -31.04
CA ASP A 353 26.31 -24.08 -31.04
C ASP A 353 27.36 -24.60 -32.01
#